data_b5ac9571c6d579cd3a2ee88d5f2e5cc0
#
_entry.id   b5ac9571c6d579cd3a2ee88d5f2e5cc0
#
_cell.length_a   1.000
_cell.length_b   1.000
_cell.length_c   1.000
_cell.angle_alpha   90.00
_cell.angle_beta   90.00
_cell.angle_gamma   90.00
#
_symmetry.space_group_name_H-M   'P 1'
#
loop_
_entity.id
_entity.type
_entity.pdbx_description
1 polymer ?
#
loop_
_entity_poly.entity_id
_entity_poly.type
_entity_poly.pdbx_seq_one_letter_code
_entity_poly.pdbx_strand_id
1 'polypeptide(L)'
;EGVDDRMPHSKPAKKSLHADSNLDMLGMSKKQRRAARKELYQKNTEGMSRREKFSYFFDYYKWRVITPILVVAFLCYLGGTIYMNKRPVALGFVVLNAQDADIVNLSFEDDYIDHFGITGSYQFKESVGLDIDYDYYLEHSEYVQTSNSTDYSILSSDCDLGSYDVIISNATGVKYCAAQNIAKPLKGYLSEDAYAKLEPYMVEFNDPNGTARTYAIDISDTQFAKDLDTGYADVY
;
A
#
# COMPACT_ATOMS: atom_id res chain seq x y z
N GLU A 1 61.25 -29.18 37.15
CA GLU A 1 59.92 -29.81 36.87
C GLU A 1 58.89 -29.08 37.68
N GLY A 2 58.22 -28.13 37.11
CA GLY A 2 57.16 -27.35 37.71
C GLY A 2 55.85 -27.67 36.99
N VAL A 3 54.95 -28.33 37.70
CA VAL A 3 53.59 -28.64 37.24
C VAL A 3 52.75 -27.38 37.43
N ASP A 4 52.30 -26.80 36.31
CA ASP A 4 51.42 -25.65 36.26
C ASP A 4 49.95 -26.17 36.35
N ASP A 5 49.40 -26.15 37.59
CA ASP A 5 48.06 -26.63 37.91
C ASP A 5 47.09 -25.46 37.83
N ARG A 6 46.76 -25.04 36.58
CA ARG A 6 45.68 -24.09 36.34
C ARG A 6 44.40 -24.82 36.08
N MET A 7 43.64 -25.11 37.19
CA MET A 7 42.28 -25.56 37.06
C MET A 7 41.40 -24.46 36.34
N PRO A 8 40.61 -24.85 35.35
CA PRO A 8 39.70 -23.91 34.73
C PRO A 8 38.59 -23.54 35.72
N HIS A 9 38.53 -22.24 36.04
CA HIS A 9 37.38 -21.70 36.81
C HIS A 9 36.10 -21.97 36.04
N SER A 10 35.35 -22.97 36.48
CA SER A 10 33.98 -23.26 36.03
C SER A 10 33.10 -22.04 36.35
N LYS A 11 32.61 -21.37 35.30
CA LYS A 11 31.61 -20.31 35.47
C LYS A 11 30.41 -20.88 36.23
N PRO A 12 29.94 -20.25 37.32
CA PRO A 12 28.80 -20.71 38.06
C PRO A 12 27.60 -20.81 37.10
N ALA A 13 26.98 -21.99 37.05
CA ALA A 13 25.78 -22.24 36.27
C ALA A 13 24.73 -21.18 36.62
N LYS A 14 24.26 -20.42 35.62
CA LYS A 14 23.15 -19.47 35.78
C LYS A 14 21.92 -20.28 36.21
N LYS A 15 21.61 -20.32 37.49
CA LYS A 15 20.32 -20.83 38.00
C LYS A 15 19.22 -20.00 37.34
N SER A 16 18.31 -20.68 36.64
CA SER A 16 17.15 -20.01 36.02
C SER A 16 16.21 -19.56 37.17
N LEU A 17 16.23 -18.28 37.44
CA LEU A 17 15.41 -17.60 38.45
C LEU A 17 13.89 -17.67 38.21
N HIS A 18 13.47 -18.27 37.10
CA HIS A 18 12.07 -18.25 36.68
C HIS A 18 11.19 -19.30 37.34
N ALA A 19 11.75 -20.41 37.85
CA ALA A 19 10.95 -21.50 38.37
C ALA A 19 10.52 -21.25 39.83
N ASP A 20 11.38 -20.63 40.64
CA ASP A 20 11.12 -20.53 42.09
C ASP A 20 10.39 -19.23 42.48
N SER A 21 10.51 -18.15 41.71
CA SER A 21 9.98 -16.83 42.07
C SER A 21 8.48 -16.62 41.81
N ASN A 22 7.87 -17.40 40.95
CA ASN A 22 6.43 -17.28 40.68
C ASN A 22 5.54 -18.06 41.62
N LEU A 23 6.03 -19.17 42.17
CA LEU A 23 5.31 -20.00 43.13
C LEU A 23 5.29 -19.33 44.51
N ASP A 24 6.41 -18.73 44.93
CA ASP A 24 6.51 -18.06 46.23
C ASP A 24 5.70 -16.76 46.32
N MET A 25 5.27 -16.21 45.17
CA MET A 25 4.47 -14.98 45.09
C MET A 25 2.96 -15.28 44.98
N LEU A 26 2.53 -16.55 44.92
CA LEU A 26 1.12 -16.90 44.91
C LEU A 26 0.49 -16.54 46.28
N GLY A 27 -0.52 -15.68 46.25
CA GLY A 27 -1.20 -15.18 47.43
C GLY A 27 -0.75 -13.83 47.98
N MET A 28 0.35 -13.25 47.46
CA MET A 28 0.81 -11.92 47.86
C MET A 28 0.02 -10.80 47.20
N SER A 29 -0.23 -9.70 47.94
CA SER A 29 -0.80 -8.48 47.37
C SER A 29 0.16 -7.82 46.36
N LYS A 30 -0.35 -6.96 45.48
CA LYS A 30 0.48 -6.23 44.50
C LYS A 30 1.65 -5.44 45.12
N LYS A 31 1.44 -4.89 46.33
CA LYS A 31 2.46 -4.16 47.08
C LYS A 31 3.56 -5.07 47.59
N GLN A 32 3.17 -6.22 48.14
CA GLN A 32 4.10 -7.27 48.64
C GLN A 32 4.93 -7.88 47.52
N ARG A 33 4.32 -8.16 46.36
CA ARG A 33 5.04 -8.65 45.14
C ARG A 33 6.08 -7.66 44.64
N ARG A 34 5.78 -6.33 44.70
CA ARG A 34 6.76 -5.30 44.32
C ARG A 34 7.93 -5.25 45.31
N ALA A 35 7.67 -5.36 46.62
CA ALA A 35 8.71 -5.36 47.65
C ALA A 35 9.60 -6.61 47.52
N ALA A 36 9.02 -7.79 47.37
CA ALA A 36 9.74 -9.04 47.21
C ALA A 36 10.62 -9.06 45.95
N ARG A 37 10.12 -8.52 44.82
CA ARG A 37 10.93 -8.37 43.59
C ARG A 37 12.09 -7.41 43.74
N LYS A 38 11.92 -6.32 44.49
CA LYS A 38 12.99 -5.37 44.79
C LYS A 38 14.07 -6.00 45.63
N GLU A 39 13.69 -6.76 46.65
CA GLU A 39 14.60 -7.48 47.53
C GLU A 39 15.39 -8.58 46.81
N LEU A 40 14.71 -9.38 45.98
CA LEU A 40 15.34 -10.34 45.08
C LEU A 40 16.34 -9.69 44.10
N TYR A 41 15.99 -8.56 43.52
CA TYR A 41 16.87 -7.82 42.64
C TYR A 41 18.11 -7.34 43.39
N GLN A 42 17.94 -6.76 44.59
CA GLN A 42 19.05 -6.31 45.46
C GLN A 42 19.98 -7.47 45.81
N LYS A 43 19.43 -8.58 46.26
CA LYS A 43 20.19 -9.80 46.61
C LYS A 43 20.97 -10.37 45.43
N ASN A 44 20.36 -10.39 44.24
CA ASN A 44 21.01 -10.94 43.04
C ASN A 44 22.03 -10.00 42.40
N THR A 45 21.98 -8.72 42.71
CA THR A 45 22.92 -7.72 42.22
C THR A 45 23.94 -7.26 43.27
N GLU A 46 23.93 -7.90 44.45
CA GLU A 46 24.90 -7.62 45.48
C GLU A 46 26.30 -8.06 45.04
N GLY A 47 27.28 -7.15 45.16
CA GLY A 47 28.65 -7.40 44.66
C GLY A 47 28.89 -7.14 43.18
N MET A 48 27.87 -6.87 42.38
CA MET A 48 28.03 -6.58 40.97
C MET A 48 28.48 -5.13 40.73
N SER A 49 29.36 -4.94 39.76
CA SER A 49 29.73 -3.61 39.25
C SER A 49 28.54 -2.92 38.57
N ARG A 50 28.61 -1.60 38.37
CA ARG A 50 27.55 -0.82 37.71
C ARG A 50 27.22 -1.35 36.30
N ARG A 51 28.25 -1.80 35.55
CA ARG A 51 28.12 -2.35 34.21
C ARG A 51 27.41 -3.71 34.22
N GLU A 52 27.77 -4.57 35.17
CA GLU A 52 27.14 -5.89 35.34
C GLU A 52 25.68 -5.78 35.79
N LYS A 53 25.36 -4.81 36.68
CA LYS A 53 23.98 -4.51 37.05
C LYS A 53 23.12 -4.07 35.88
N PHE A 54 23.68 -3.25 34.98
CA PHE A 54 23.00 -2.80 33.77
C PHE A 54 22.78 -3.97 32.80
N SER A 55 23.79 -4.82 32.58
CA SER A 55 23.67 -6.02 31.74
C SER A 55 22.62 -6.98 32.32
N TYR A 56 22.65 -7.22 33.63
CA TYR A 56 21.66 -8.06 34.31
C TYR A 56 20.24 -7.52 34.19
N PHE A 57 20.07 -6.21 34.38
CA PHE A 57 18.78 -5.54 34.19
C PHE A 57 18.28 -5.71 32.75
N PHE A 58 19.14 -5.47 31.77
CA PHE A 58 18.77 -5.60 30.35
C PHE A 58 18.43 -7.03 29.98
N ASP A 59 19.18 -8.02 30.43
CA ASP A 59 18.91 -9.41 30.15
C ASP A 59 17.59 -9.90 30.78
N TYR A 60 17.26 -9.39 31.96
CA TYR A 60 16.07 -9.81 32.69
C TYR A 60 14.79 -9.05 32.27
N TYR A 61 14.91 -7.76 31.95
CA TYR A 61 13.78 -6.88 31.66
C TYR A 61 13.61 -6.54 30.19
N LYS A 62 14.50 -6.99 29.30
CA LYS A 62 14.48 -6.64 27.88
C LYS A 62 13.10 -6.81 27.24
N TRP A 63 12.46 -7.91 27.48
CA TRP A 63 11.13 -8.15 26.92
C TRP A 63 10.03 -7.25 27.51
N ARG A 64 10.15 -6.86 28.78
CA ARG A 64 9.19 -5.94 29.41
C ARG A 64 9.35 -4.50 28.96
N VAL A 65 10.52 -4.14 28.46
CA VAL A 65 10.80 -2.81 27.93
C VAL A 65 10.58 -2.80 26.41
N ILE A 66 11.07 -3.80 25.70
CA ILE A 66 10.95 -3.90 24.23
C ILE A 66 9.50 -4.07 23.80
N THR A 67 8.73 -4.94 24.48
CA THR A 67 7.33 -5.20 24.10
C THR A 67 6.47 -3.92 24.08
N PRO A 68 6.42 -3.06 25.11
CA PRO A 68 5.63 -1.84 25.03
C PRO A 68 6.14 -0.87 23.97
N ILE A 69 7.46 -0.79 23.73
CA ILE A 69 8.03 0.05 22.67
C ILE A 69 7.54 -0.45 21.28
N LEU A 70 7.59 -1.76 21.04
CA LEU A 70 7.09 -2.35 19.79
C LEU A 70 5.58 -2.12 19.61
N VAL A 71 4.80 -2.26 20.70
CA VAL A 71 3.35 -2.00 20.65
C VAL A 71 3.09 -0.52 20.30
N VAL A 72 3.79 0.42 20.92
CA VAL A 72 3.64 1.85 20.60
C VAL A 72 4.06 2.12 19.16
N ALA A 73 5.20 1.61 18.72
CA ALA A 73 5.67 1.76 17.34
C ALA A 73 4.65 1.18 16.33
N PHE A 74 4.08 0.01 16.63
CA PHE A 74 3.05 -0.61 15.80
C PHE A 74 1.76 0.23 15.76
N LEU A 75 1.32 0.77 16.89
CA LEU A 75 0.14 1.64 16.95
C LEU A 75 0.38 2.96 16.20
N CYS A 76 1.57 3.55 16.29
CA CYS A 76 1.95 4.72 15.51
C CYS A 76 1.96 4.43 14.01
N TYR A 77 2.50 3.27 13.62
CA TYR A 77 2.48 2.81 12.22
C TYR A 77 1.04 2.62 11.71
N LEU A 78 0.20 1.91 12.46
CA LEU A 78 -1.22 1.74 12.09
C LEU A 78 -1.95 3.08 12.01
N GLY A 79 -1.76 3.95 13.01
CA GLY A 79 -2.37 5.29 13.02
C GLY A 79 -1.93 6.12 11.81
N GLY A 80 -0.65 6.09 11.48
CA GLY A 80 -0.09 6.74 10.30
C GLY A 80 -0.69 6.20 9.00
N THR A 81 -0.76 4.87 8.85
CA THR A 81 -1.35 4.22 7.68
C THR A 81 -2.83 4.57 7.52
N ILE A 82 -3.62 4.52 8.61
CA ILE A 82 -5.02 4.88 8.57
C ILE A 82 -5.20 6.37 8.21
N TYR A 83 -4.36 7.24 8.76
CA TYR A 83 -4.41 8.67 8.45
C TYR A 83 -4.09 8.96 6.99
N MET A 84 -3.05 8.31 6.44
CA MET A 84 -2.66 8.44 5.03
C MET A 84 -3.75 7.94 4.08
N ASN A 85 -4.35 6.78 4.39
CA ASN A 85 -5.40 6.18 3.55
C ASN A 85 -6.76 6.91 3.64
N LYS A 86 -6.94 7.81 4.61
CA LYS A 86 -8.15 8.64 4.73
C LYS A 86 -8.07 9.96 3.97
N ARG A 87 -6.96 10.24 3.30
CA ARG A 87 -6.88 11.44 2.45
C ARG A 87 -7.90 11.31 1.32
N PRO A 88 -8.65 12.36 1.01
CA PRO A 88 -9.54 12.35 -0.14
C PRO A 88 -8.72 12.18 -1.43
N VAL A 89 -9.23 11.40 -2.34
CA VAL A 89 -8.63 11.21 -3.67
C VAL A 89 -8.98 12.44 -4.49
N ALA A 90 -7.98 13.11 -5.05
CA ALA A 90 -8.17 14.25 -5.94
C ALA A 90 -8.55 13.80 -7.35
N LEU A 91 -7.90 12.74 -7.82
CA LEU A 91 -8.17 12.10 -9.09
C LEU A 91 -7.70 10.64 -9.03
N GLY A 92 -8.52 9.73 -9.54
CA GLY A 92 -8.15 8.34 -9.80
C GLY A 92 -7.99 8.12 -11.30
N PHE A 93 -6.85 7.61 -11.75
CA PHE A 93 -6.68 7.23 -13.15
C PHE A 93 -5.92 5.93 -13.32
N VAL A 94 -6.19 5.28 -14.44
CA VAL A 94 -5.48 4.07 -14.84
C VAL A 94 -4.96 4.20 -16.27
N VAL A 95 -3.71 3.79 -16.49
CA VAL A 95 -3.10 3.72 -17.81
C VAL A 95 -3.01 2.24 -18.21
N LEU A 96 -3.82 1.85 -19.18
CA LEU A 96 -3.88 0.48 -19.68
C LEU A 96 -2.84 0.26 -20.77
N ASN A 97 -2.34 -0.97 -20.88
CA ASN A 97 -1.42 -1.41 -21.95
C ASN A 97 -0.09 -0.63 -22.03
N ALA A 98 0.27 0.09 -20.97
CA ALA A 98 1.54 0.80 -20.91
C ALA A 98 2.69 -0.19 -20.76
N GLN A 99 3.71 -0.07 -21.64
CA GLN A 99 4.83 -1.01 -21.65
C GLN A 99 5.84 -0.77 -20.53
N ASP A 100 5.93 0.46 -19.99
CA ASP A 100 6.84 0.83 -18.93
C ASP A 100 6.09 1.37 -17.69
N ALA A 101 6.37 0.77 -16.55
CA ALA A 101 5.83 1.22 -15.26
C ALA A 101 6.40 2.56 -14.78
N ASP A 102 7.44 3.08 -15.44
CA ASP A 102 8.12 4.34 -15.08
C ASP A 102 7.41 5.62 -15.59
N ILE A 103 6.22 5.50 -16.13
CA ILE A 103 5.38 6.62 -16.60
C ILE A 103 5.02 7.59 -15.47
N VAL A 104 5.30 7.24 -14.24
CA VAL A 104 4.90 7.89 -12.99
C VAL A 104 5.58 9.23 -12.69
N ASN A 105 6.46 9.74 -13.54
CA ASN A 105 7.12 11.05 -13.35
C ASN A 105 6.40 12.22 -14.04
N LEU A 106 5.09 12.12 -14.17
CA LEU A 106 4.30 13.21 -14.71
C LEU A 106 4.18 14.34 -13.69
N SER A 107 4.66 15.53 -14.05
CA SER A 107 4.32 16.79 -13.35
C SER A 107 2.81 17.09 -13.35
N PHE A 108 2.03 16.18 -13.92
CA PHE A 108 0.59 16.24 -14.07
C PHE A 108 -0.15 16.46 -12.75
N GLU A 109 0.29 15.82 -11.67
CA GLU A 109 -0.35 15.98 -10.36
C GLU A 109 -0.23 17.41 -9.86
N ASP A 110 0.94 18.01 -9.98
CA ASP A 110 1.19 19.40 -9.57
C ASP A 110 0.40 20.38 -10.45
N ASP A 111 0.39 20.16 -11.77
CA ASP A 111 -0.36 20.98 -12.73
C ASP A 111 -1.88 20.86 -12.48
N TYR A 112 -2.37 19.67 -12.14
CA TYR A 112 -3.77 19.44 -11.80
C TYR A 112 -4.17 20.15 -10.52
N ILE A 113 -3.35 20.05 -9.47
CA ILE A 113 -3.56 20.73 -8.19
C ILE A 113 -3.61 22.25 -8.39
N ASP A 114 -2.66 22.80 -9.13
CA ASP A 114 -2.57 24.23 -9.39
C ASP A 114 -3.75 24.73 -10.23
N HIS A 115 -4.12 23.98 -11.28
CA HIS A 115 -5.21 24.36 -12.19
C HIS A 115 -6.57 24.41 -11.47
N PHE A 116 -6.85 23.42 -10.61
CA PHE A 116 -8.12 23.35 -9.89
C PHE A 116 -8.09 24.03 -8.53
N GLY A 117 -6.96 24.62 -8.10
CA GLY A 117 -6.80 25.31 -6.84
C GLY A 117 -7.05 24.40 -5.64
N ILE A 118 -6.65 23.13 -5.74
CA ILE A 118 -6.85 22.14 -4.70
C ILE A 118 -5.96 22.47 -3.52
N THR A 119 -6.58 22.71 -2.35
CA THR A 119 -5.85 23.02 -1.11
C THR A 119 -6.03 21.90 -0.11
N GLY A 120 -4.94 21.46 0.52
CA GLY A 120 -4.98 20.43 1.54
C GLY A 120 -4.14 19.21 1.17
N SER A 121 -4.31 18.16 1.94
CA SER A 121 -3.59 16.89 1.74
C SER A 121 -4.48 15.93 0.97
N TYR A 122 -4.29 15.85 -0.31
CA TYR A 122 -4.96 14.90 -1.20
C TYR A 122 -4.02 13.77 -1.60
N GLN A 123 -4.57 12.73 -2.22
CA GLN A 123 -3.81 11.68 -2.87
C GLN A 123 -4.33 11.52 -4.30
N PHE A 124 -3.44 11.18 -5.19
CA PHE A 124 -3.77 10.65 -6.50
C PHE A 124 -3.79 9.14 -6.41
N LYS A 125 -4.73 8.51 -7.07
CA LYS A 125 -4.78 7.05 -7.17
C LYS A 125 -4.46 6.69 -8.61
N GLU A 126 -3.28 6.17 -8.82
CA GLU A 126 -2.81 5.77 -10.14
C GLU A 126 -2.63 4.25 -10.20
N SER A 127 -2.87 3.70 -11.36
CA SER A 127 -2.54 2.32 -11.69
C SER A 127 -2.00 2.25 -13.10
N VAL A 128 -0.96 1.47 -13.29
CA VAL A 128 -0.26 1.31 -14.57
C VAL A 128 0.00 -0.18 -14.80
N GLY A 129 0.09 -0.58 -16.06
CA GLY A 129 0.54 -1.93 -16.42
C GLY A 129 -0.52 -3.01 -16.42
N LEU A 130 -1.81 -2.65 -16.39
CA LEU A 130 -2.88 -3.59 -16.71
C LEU A 130 -2.93 -3.80 -18.22
N ASP A 131 -2.82 -5.07 -18.65
CA ASP A 131 -2.81 -5.46 -20.06
C ASP A 131 -4.20 -5.90 -20.49
N ILE A 132 -4.85 -5.10 -21.31
CA ILE A 132 -6.24 -5.27 -21.73
C ILE A 132 -6.33 -5.28 -23.24
N ASP A 133 -6.60 -6.44 -23.82
CA ASP A 133 -6.83 -6.64 -25.25
C ASP A 133 -8.25 -7.15 -25.51
N TYR A 134 -9.01 -6.40 -26.34
CA TYR A 134 -10.40 -6.74 -26.62
C TYR A 134 -10.55 -8.02 -27.44
N ASP A 135 -9.68 -8.24 -28.41
CA ASP A 135 -9.75 -9.41 -29.28
C ASP A 135 -9.37 -10.68 -28.50
N TYR A 136 -8.33 -10.58 -27.65
CA TYR A 136 -7.99 -11.65 -26.71
C TYR A 136 -9.16 -11.96 -25.75
N TYR A 137 -9.84 -10.93 -25.25
CA TYR A 137 -11.00 -11.10 -24.39
C TYR A 137 -12.12 -11.89 -25.10
N LEU A 138 -12.41 -11.59 -26.37
CA LEU A 138 -13.46 -12.29 -27.12
C LEU A 138 -13.13 -13.77 -27.31
N GLU A 139 -11.88 -14.10 -27.56
CA GLU A 139 -11.43 -15.49 -27.77
C GLU A 139 -11.38 -16.30 -26.47
N HIS A 140 -11.11 -15.65 -25.32
CA HIS A 140 -10.86 -16.30 -24.03
C HIS A 140 -11.81 -15.86 -22.93
N SER A 141 -13.00 -15.39 -23.27
CA SER A 141 -13.95 -14.77 -22.33
C SER A 141 -14.31 -15.66 -21.14
N GLU A 142 -14.43 -16.97 -21.32
CA GLU A 142 -14.72 -17.89 -20.22
C GLU A 142 -13.56 -17.95 -19.20
N TYR A 143 -12.33 -17.99 -19.66
CA TYR A 143 -11.14 -17.97 -18.80
C TYR A 143 -11.01 -16.64 -18.06
N VAL A 144 -11.19 -15.54 -18.76
CA VAL A 144 -11.10 -14.18 -18.18
C VAL A 144 -12.16 -13.99 -17.10
N GLN A 145 -13.39 -14.44 -17.32
CA GLN A 145 -14.49 -14.31 -16.37
C GLN A 145 -14.34 -15.20 -15.13
N THR A 146 -13.64 -16.33 -15.24
CA THR A 146 -13.47 -17.28 -14.13
C THR A 146 -12.21 -17.04 -13.31
N SER A 147 -11.25 -16.26 -13.81
CA SER A 147 -10.00 -15.97 -13.14
C SER A 147 -10.07 -14.63 -12.36
N ASN A 148 -10.01 -14.72 -11.05
CA ASN A 148 -10.06 -13.53 -10.15
C ASN A 148 -8.74 -12.74 -10.08
N SER A 149 -7.72 -13.15 -10.79
CA SER A 149 -6.38 -12.53 -10.74
C SER A 149 -5.88 -12.03 -12.09
N THR A 150 -6.77 -11.91 -13.09
CA THR A 150 -6.44 -11.31 -14.39
C THR A 150 -6.57 -9.79 -14.33
N ASP A 151 -5.84 -9.10 -15.19
CA ASP A 151 -5.92 -7.65 -15.34
C ASP A 151 -7.35 -7.17 -15.62
N TYR A 152 -8.11 -7.95 -16.37
CA TYR A 152 -9.52 -7.72 -16.64
C TYR A 152 -10.39 -7.71 -15.37
N SER A 153 -10.14 -8.66 -14.47
CA SER A 153 -10.87 -8.73 -13.19
C SER A 153 -10.48 -7.61 -12.24
N ILE A 154 -9.19 -7.26 -12.23
CA ILE A 154 -8.67 -6.15 -11.42
C ILE A 154 -9.29 -4.84 -11.91
N LEU A 155 -9.24 -4.57 -13.22
CA LEU A 155 -9.81 -3.36 -13.80
C LEU A 155 -11.31 -3.25 -13.49
N SER A 156 -12.08 -4.31 -13.72
CA SER A 156 -13.52 -4.32 -13.47
C SER A 156 -13.84 -4.07 -12.00
N SER A 157 -13.15 -4.77 -11.10
CA SER A 157 -13.35 -4.62 -9.66
C SER A 157 -13.00 -3.22 -9.16
N ASP A 158 -11.89 -2.65 -9.63
CA ASP A 158 -11.47 -1.32 -9.22
C ASP A 158 -12.39 -0.22 -9.77
N CYS A 159 -12.91 -0.40 -10.99
CA CYS A 159 -13.90 0.52 -11.55
C CYS A 159 -15.24 0.43 -10.81
N ASP A 160 -15.69 -0.77 -10.44
CA ASP A 160 -16.91 -0.98 -9.64
C ASP A 160 -16.81 -0.34 -8.24
N LEU A 161 -15.60 -0.32 -7.68
CA LEU A 161 -15.30 0.36 -6.41
C LEU A 161 -15.16 1.88 -6.56
N GLY A 162 -15.26 2.42 -7.78
CA GLY A 162 -15.07 3.85 -8.04
C GLY A 162 -13.62 4.30 -7.80
N SER A 163 -12.66 3.43 -8.10
CA SER A 163 -11.25 3.73 -7.88
C SER A 163 -10.68 4.69 -8.92
N TYR A 164 -11.25 4.72 -10.12
CA TYR A 164 -10.75 5.51 -11.24
C TYR A 164 -11.84 6.43 -11.79
N ASP A 165 -11.47 7.68 -12.01
CA ASP A 165 -12.28 8.70 -12.68
C ASP A 165 -11.97 8.75 -14.18
N VAL A 166 -10.72 8.39 -14.54
CA VAL A 166 -10.22 8.47 -15.92
C VAL A 166 -9.49 7.19 -16.29
N ILE A 167 -9.71 6.71 -17.51
CA ILE A 167 -8.99 5.60 -18.11
C ILE A 167 -8.24 6.16 -19.33
N ILE A 168 -6.92 5.93 -19.36
CA ILE A 168 -6.06 6.28 -20.49
C ILE A 168 -5.63 4.99 -21.16
N SER A 169 -5.82 4.85 -22.45
CA SER A 169 -5.57 3.60 -23.15
C SER A 169 -5.33 3.78 -24.63
N ASN A 170 -4.92 2.71 -25.30
CA ASN A 170 -5.02 2.55 -26.74
C ASN A 170 -6.45 2.12 -27.15
N ALA A 171 -6.70 1.97 -28.45
CA ALA A 171 -8.00 1.65 -29.00
C ALA A 171 -8.57 0.30 -28.49
N THR A 172 -7.73 -0.73 -28.30
CA THR A 172 -8.19 -2.05 -27.86
C THR A 172 -8.68 -2.03 -26.41
N GLY A 173 -8.00 -1.31 -25.52
CA GLY A 173 -8.43 -1.15 -24.13
C GLY A 173 -9.73 -0.34 -24.01
N VAL A 174 -9.87 0.77 -24.75
CA VAL A 174 -11.13 1.55 -24.77
C VAL A 174 -12.28 0.71 -25.32
N LYS A 175 -12.05 -0.09 -26.39
CA LYS A 175 -13.02 -1.03 -26.95
C LYS A 175 -13.55 -2.00 -25.90
N TYR A 176 -12.65 -2.56 -25.10
CA TYR A 176 -13.01 -3.44 -24.00
C TYR A 176 -13.86 -2.70 -22.96
N CYS A 177 -13.40 -1.54 -22.49
CA CYS A 177 -14.10 -0.74 -21.48
C CYS A 177 -15.51 -0.32 -21.94
N ALA A 178 -15.67 0.04 -23.20
CA ALA A 178 -16.97 0.37 -23.79
C ALA A 178 -17.87 -0.86 -23.87
N ALA A 179 -17.37 -1.98 -24.39
CA ALA A 179 -18.13 -3.23 -24.56
C ALA A 179 -18.52 -3.86 -23.21
N GLN A 180 -17.75 -3.67 -22.15
CA GLN A 180 -18.05 -4.14 -20.79
C GLN A 180 -18.82 -3.11 -19.93
N ASN A 181 -19.21 -1.96 -20.50
CA ASN A 181 -19.87 -0.87 -19.79
C ASN A 181 -19.07 -0.33 -18.59
N ILE A 182 -17.76 -0.49 -18.61
CA ILE A 182 -16.82 0.09 -17.66
C ILE A 182 -16.73 1.60 -17.93
N ALA A 183 -16.39 1.98 -19.17
CA ALA A 183 -16.43 3.36 -19.59
C ALA A 183 -17.89 3.83 -19.78
N LYS A 184 -18.14 5.09 -19.51
CA LYS A 184 -19.45 5.71 -19.70
C LYS A 184 -19.45 6.57 -20.95
N PRO A 185 -20.57 6.62 -21.73
CA PRO A 185 -20.65 7.51 -22.88
C PRO A 185 -20.45 8.97 -22.46
N LEU A 186 -19.62 9.72 -23.18
CA LEU A 186 -19.31 11.13 -22.84
C LEU A 186 -20.54 12.05 -22.93
N LYS A 187 -21.48 11.71 -23.78
CA LYS A 187 -22.75 12.44 -23.87
C LYS A 187 -23.56 12.28 -22.58
N GLY A 188 -23.78 13.36 -21.90
CA GLY A 188 -24.48 13.41 -20.61
C GLY A 188 -23.55 13.50 -19.40
N TYR A 189 -22.24 13.26 -19.57
CA TYR A 189 -21.22 13.54 -18.56
C TYR A 189 -20.59 14.91 -18.75
N LEU A 190 -20.31 15.28 -19.98
CA LEU A 190 -19.76 16.58 -20.31
C LEU A 190 -20.92 17.62 -20.40
N SER A 191 -20.60 18.87 -20.05
CA SER A 191 -21.50 19.97 -20.34
C SER A 191 -21.62 20.16 -21.87
N GLU A 192 -22.72 20.75 -22.34
CA GLU A 192 -22.91 20.97 -23.77
C GLU A 192 -21.78 21.79 -24.41
N ASP A 193 -21.26 22.79 -23.69
CA ASP A 193 -20.12 23.62 -24.17
C ASP A 193 -18.83 22.80 -24.24
N ALA A 194 -18.56 21.94 -23.26
CA ALA A 194 -17.38 21.08 -23.27
C ALA A 194 -17.50 20.03 -24.38
N TYR A 195 -18.68 19.43 -24.53
CA TYR A 195 -18.94 18.47 -25.59
C TYR A 195 -18.71 19.06 -26.98
N ALA A 196 -19.25 20.23 -27.25
CA ALA A 196 -19.10 20.90 -28.53
C ALA A 196 -17.63 21.26 -28.85
N LYS A 197 -16.84 21.60 -27.83
CA LYS A 197 -15.39 21.90 -28.02
C LYS A 197 -14.57 20.66 -28.31
N LEU A 198 -14.95 19.54 -27.74
CA LEU A 198 -14.21 18.29 -27.83
C LEU A 198 -14.70 17.39 -28.98
N GLU A 199 -15.83 17.72 -29.59
CA GLU A 199 -16.45 16.92 -30.67
C GLU A 199 -15.46 16.54 -31.79
N PRO A 200 -14.53 17.43 -32.27
CA PRO A 200 -13.56 17.06 -33.30
C PRO A 200 -12.58 15.94 -32.90
N TYR A 201 -12.41 15.70 -31.64
CA TYR A 201 -11.47 14.73 -31.06
C TYR A 201 -12.18 13.50 -30.50
N MET A 202 -13.51 13.44 -30.59
CA MET A 202 -14.30 12.36 -30.04
C MET A 202 -14.24 11.11 -30.89
N VAL A 203 -14.10 9.97 -30.23
CA VAL A 203 -14.03 8.64 -30.87
C VAL A 203 -15.18 7.77 -30.40
N GLU A 204 -15.81 7.10 -31.36
CA GLU A 204 -16.93 6.21 -31.12
C GLU A 204 -16.49 4.74 -31.00
N PHE A 205 -17.03 4.06 -30.01
CA PHE A 205 -16.88 2.62 -29.84
C PHE A 205 -18.27 1.99 -29.61
N ASN A 206 -18.37 0.69 -29.87
CA ASN A 206 -19.62 -0.01 -29.67
C ASN A 206 -19.87 -0.31 -28.19
N ASP A 207 -21.09 -0.02 -27.74
CA ASP A 207 -21.58 -0.44 -26.42
C ASP A 207 -21.85 -1.97 -26.37
N PRO A 208 -22.23 -2.55 -25.21
CA PRO A 208 -22.54 -3.97 -25.11
C PRO A 208 -23.65 -4.46 -26.04
N ASN A 209 -24.49 -3.57 -26.56
CA ASN A 209 -25.56 -3.88 -27.49
C ASN A 209 -25.16 -3.69 -28.96
N GLY A 210 -23.87 -3.36 -29.22
CA GLY A 210 -23.35 -3.09 -30.54
C GLY A 210 -23.72 -1.71 -31.10
N THR A 211 -24.19 -0.79 -30.26
CA THR A 211 -24.52 0.58 -30.69
C THR A 211 -23.30 1.47 -30.55
N ALA A 212 -22.90 2.14 -31.62
CA ALA A 212 -21.79 3.11 -31.60
C ALA A 212 -22.16 4.35 -30.75
N ARG A 213 -21.29 4.67 -29.80
CA ARG A 213 -21.38 5.86 -28.94
C ARG A 213 -20.02 6.45 -28.71
N THR A 214 -19.98 7.72 -28.40
CA THR A 214 -18.75 8.44 -28.02
C THR A 214 -18.32 8.03 -26.61
N TYR A 215 -17.18 7.37 -26.51
CA TYR A 215 -16.62 6.91 -25.23
C TYR A 215 -15.29 7.53 -24.90
N ALA A 216 -14.55 8.00 -25.90
CA ALA A 216 -13.20 8.47 -25.71
C ALA A 216 -12.94 9.80 -26.43
N ILE A 217 -11.87 10.45 -26.01
CA ILE A 217 -11.30 11.64 -26.65
C ILE A 217 -9.90 11.25 -27.09
N ASP A 218 -9.59 11.48 -28.36
CA ASP A 218 -8.23 11.30 -28.90
C ASP A 218 -7.34 12.44 -28.39
N ILE A 219 -6.35 12.09 -27.62
CA ILE A 219 -5.36 13.00 -27.04
C ILE A 219 -3.96 12.81 -27.62
N SER A 220 -3.81 12.00 -28.67
CA SER A 220 -2.51 11.58 -29.23
C SER A 220 -1.61 12.76 -29.61
N ASP A 221 -2.18 13.87 -30.08
CA ASP A 221 -1.44 15.08 -30.48
C ASP A 221 -1.08 16.00 -29.29
N THR A 222 -1.57 15.72 -28.09
CA THR A 222 -1.30 16.55 -26.91
C THR A 222 0.12 16.38 -26.39
N GLN A 223 0.64 17.41 -25.71
CA GLN A 223 1.93 17.30 -25.02
C GLN A 223 1.86 16.24 -23.91
N PHE A 224 0.76 16.16 -23.23
CA PHE A 224 0.51 15.15 -22.19
C PHE A 224 0.70 13.72 -22.73
N ALA A 225 0.08 13.36 -23.86
CA ALA A 225 0.22 12.04 -24.44
C ALA A 225 1.65 11.74 -24.90
N LYS A 226 2.38 12.76 -25.38
CA LYS A 226 3.79 12.64 -25.77
C LYS A 226 4.71 12.42 -24.58
N ASP A 227 4.43 13.11 -23.47
CA ASP A 227 5.21 13.00 -22.23
C ASP A 227 4.90 11.67 -21.51
N LEU A 228 3.71 11.11 -21.75
CA LEU A 228 3.29 9.83 -21.18
C LEU A 228 4.10 8.64 -21.72
N ASP A 229 4.69 8.75 -22.90
CA ASP A 229 5.55 7.76 -23.57
C ASP A 229 5.02 6.31 -23.49
N THR A 230 3.75 6.14 -23.76
CA THR A 230 3.07 4.83 -23.67
C THR A 230 3.52 3.83 -24.73
N GLY A 231 4.21 4.30 -25.77
CA GLY A 231 4.54 3.50 -26.94
C GLY A 231 3.35 3.21 -27.86
N TYR A 232 2.19 3.81 -27.65
CA TYR A 232 1.02 3.65 -28.52
C TYR A 232 1.11 4.53 -29.77
N ALA A 233 0.47 4.08 -30.84
CA ALA A 233 0.24 4.93 -32.01
C ALA A 233 -0.81 6.03 -31.70
N ASP A 234 -1.87 5.63 -30.97
CA ASP A 234 -2.99 6.49 -30.62
C ASP A 234 -3.30 6.39 -29.13
N VAL A 235 -3.56 7.51 -28.46
CA VAL A 235 -3.85 7.61 -27.02
C VAL A 235 -5.25 8.19 -26.82
N TYR A 236 -6.05 7.51 -26.05
CA TYR A 236 -7.44 7.86 -25.78
C TYR A 236 -7.73 8.04 -24.28
#